data_f16ba8c4ac9d65c53065fd63133f6b25
#
_entry.id   f16ba8c4ac9d65c53065fd63133f6b25
#
_cell.length_a   1.000
_cell.length_b   1.000
_cell.length_c   1.000
_cell.angle_alpha   90.00
_cell.angle_beta   90.00
_cell.angle_gamma   90.00
#
_symmetry.space_group_name_H-M   'P 1'
#
loop_
_entity.id
_entity.type
_entity.pdbx_description
1 polymer ?
#
loop_
_entity_poly.entity_id
_entity_poly.type
_entity_poly.pdbx_seq_one_letter_code
_entity_poly.pdbx_strand_id
1 'polypeptide(L)'
;VDNQLPDGQVAEVPVGEPTEFVFEVLAEFDDVQQGFDAVRIRTPSSAVFKELAMGEPLVPVSSDSVVIENGGFVVYLPQPLSSDESPRLRIRLETTLYEAAATLGAEVFSRTGRGFPQQVVGGDVSDAIGTNQLRVLAQSSSLGSILSNVEVHPRIFTPQGDGVNDVVQLYYNLLSIQTVVEVEVAVYSLNGERQRQLFSNPQDAGPHRLMWDGRDETGQL
;
A
#
# COMPACT_ATOMS: atom_id res chain seq x y z
N VAL A 1 -11.69 -7.52 -4.85
CA VAL A 1 -11.17 -6.88 -3.62
C VAL A 1 -12.34 -6.29 -2.85
N ASP A 2 -12.43 -6.58 -1.58
CA ASP A 2 -13.55 -6.15 -0.76
C ASP A 2 -13.07 -5.55 0.58
N ASN A 3 -13.86 -4.62 1.10
CA ASN A 3 -13.77 -4.08 2.45
C ASN A 3 -15.10 -4.23 3.22
N GLN A 4 -15.88 -5.27 2.91
CA GLN A 4 -17.17 -5.61 3.53
C GLN A 4 -18.33 -4.65 3.20
N LEU A 5 -18.32 -4.05 2.00
CA LEU A 5 -19.44 -3.26 1.50
C LEU A 5 -20.55 -4.15 0.89
N PRO A 6 -21.78 -3.62 0.71
CA PRO A 6 -22.86 -4.32 -0.01
C PRO A 6 -22.47 -4.69 -1.44
N ASP A 7 -23.08 -5.78 -1.94
CA ASP A 7 -22.82 -6.36 -3.25
C ASP A 7 -22.83 -5.36 -4.41
N GLY A 8 -21.91 -5.55 -5.33
CA GLY A 8 -21.80 -4.78 -6.57
C GLY A 8 -21.22 -3.37 -6.44
N GLN A 9 -20.84 -2.97 -5.24
CA GLN A 9 -20.19 -1.68 -5.01
C GLN A 9 -18.67 -1.79 -5.11
N VAL A 10 -18.02 -0.69 -5.47
CA VAL A 10 -16.58 -0.55 -5.41
C VAL A 10 -16.19 -0.32 -3.94
N ALA A 11 -15.11 -0.94 -3.49
CA ALA A 11 -14.60 -0.70 -2.15
C ALA A 11 -14.22 0.79 -1.96
N GLU A 12 -14.74 1.44 -0.91
CA GLU A 12 -14.44 2.82 -0.55
C GLU A 12 -13.72 2.88 0.79
N VAL A 13 -12.58 3.55 0.83
CA VAL A 13 -11.72 3.62 2.01
C VAL A 13 -11.27 5.05 2.32
N PRO A 14 -10.92 5.36 3.57
CA PRO A 14 -10.32 6.65 3.91
C PRO A 14 -8.94 6.78 3.24
N VAL A 15 -8.60 8.00 2.81
CA VAL A 15 -7.29 8.34 2.24
C VAL A 15 -6.28 8.59 3.36
N GLY A 16 -5.06 8.06 3.19
CA GLY A 16 -3.96 8.28 4.12
C GLY A 16 -4.00 7.41 5.38
N GLU A 17 -4.97 6.51 5.50
CA GLU A 17 -5.10 5.60 6.63
C GLU A 17 -4.88 4.15 6.21
N PRO A 18 -4.15 3.34 7.01
CA PRO A 18 -4.04 1.90 6.76
C PRO A 18 -5.42 1.23 6.79
N THR A 19 -5.73 0.47 5.75
CA THR A 19 -7.01 -0.22 5.61
C THR A 19 -6.78 -1.68 5.27
N GLU A 20 -7.51 -2.58 5.92
CA GLU A 20 -7.51 -4.01 5.61
C GLU A 20 -8.39 -4.30 4.40
N PHE A 21 -7.87 -5.15 3.52
CA PHE A 21 -8.56 -5.67 2.34
C PHE A 21 -8.57 -7.19 2.34
N VAL A 22 -9.63 -7.73 1.77
CA VAL A 22 -9.75 -9.14 1.43
C VAL A 22 -9.62 -9.25 -0.09
N PHE A 23 -8.64 -10.02 -0.55
CA PHE A 23 -8.43 -10.35 -1.95
C PHE A 23 -8.73 -11.83 -2.13
N GLU A 24 -9.82 -12.16 -2.81
CA GLU A 24 -10.21 -13.54 -3.08
C GLU A 24 -10.01 -13.86 -4.56
N VAL A 25 -9.45 -15.01 -4.84
CA VAL A 25 -9.18 -15.51 -6.18
C VAL A 25 -9.86 -16.86 -6.35
N LEU A 26 -10.59 -17.02 -7.43
CA LEU A 26 -11.10 -18.27 -7.93
C LEU A 26 -10.31 -18.63 -9.20
N ALA A 27 -9.62 -19.76 -9.20
CA ALA A 27 -8.88 -20.24 -10.36
C ALA A 27 -9.77 -21.19 -11.18
N GLU A 28 -9.82 -20.96 -12.48
CA GLU A 28 -10.41 -21.88 -13.44
C GLU A 28 -9.27 -22.52 -14.23
N PHE A 29 -9.21 -23.84 -14.24
CA PHE A 29 -8.18 -24.60 -14.95
C PHE A 29 -8.78 -25.28 -16.17
N ASP A 30 -8.09 -25.20 -17.29
CA ASP A 30 -8.32 -26.07 -18.44
C ASP A 30 -7.43 -27.31 -18.42
N ASP A 31 -7.67 -28.26 -19.31
CA ASP A 31 -6.95 -29.54 -19.36
C ASP A 31 -5.44 -29.43 -19.63
N VAL A 32 -4.95 -28.22 -19.94
CA VAL A 32 -3.54 -27.96 -20.32
C VAL A 32 -2.78 -27.20 -19.23
N GLN A 33 -3.47 -26.58 -18.27
CA GLN A 33 -2.84 -25.73 -17.27
C GLN A 33 -2.24 -26.53 -16.11
N GLN A 34 -1.01 -26.19 -15.76
CA GLN A 34 -0.23 -26.93 -14.75
C GLN A 34 -0.42 -26.43 -13.30
N GLY A 35 -1.37 -25.51 -13.07
CA GLY A 35 -1.55 -24.92 -11.76
C GLY A 35 -0.49 -23.85 -11.43
N PHE A 36 -0.59 -23.27 -10.23
CA PHE A 36 0.33 -22.23 -9.74
C PHE A 36 0.61 -22.43 -8.24
N ASP A 37 1.75 -21.94 -7.78
CA ASP A 37 2.17 -22.00 -6.38
C ASP A 37 2.65 -20.64 -5.83
N ALA A 38 2.39 -19.56 -6.56
CA ALA A 38 2.72 -18.21 -6.15
C ALA A 38 1.65 -17.22 -6.59
N VAL A 39 1.34 -16.28 -5.72
CA VAL A 39 0.44 -15.14 -5.99
C VAL A 39 1.16 -13.86 -5.67
N ARG A 40 1.33 -12.99 -6.67
CA ARG A 40 1.83 -11.63 -6.48
C ARG A 40 0.65 -10.69 -6.33
N ILE A 41 0.62 -9.91 -5.27
CA ILE A 41 -0.32 -8.82 -5.06
C ILE A 41 0.40 -7.49 -5.31
N ARG A 42 -0.21 -6.63 -6.12
CA ARG A 42 0.25 -5.26 -6.37
C ARG A 42 -0.69 -4.26 -5.71
N THR A 43 -0.12 -3.34 -4.98
CA THR A 43 -0.84 -2.32 -4.21
C THR A 43 -0.32 -0.93 -4.56
N PRO A 44 -1.13 0.13 -4.37
CA PRO A 44 -0.73 1.50 -4.68
C PRO A 44 0.39 2.03 -3.77
N SER A 45 0.55 1.42 -2.61
CA SER A 45 1.61 1.75 -1.63
C SER A 45 2.18 0.46 -1.03
N SER A 46 3.05 0.58 -0.04
CA SER A 46 3.52 -0.58 0.73
C SER A 46 2.34 -1.34 1.33
N ALA A 47 2.43 -2.66 1.35
CA ALA A 47 1.40 -3.52 1.90
C ALA A 47 1.96 -4.49 2.95
N VAL A 48 1.10 -4.84 3.90
CA VAL A 48 1.38 -5.84 4.92
C VAL A 48 0.50 -7.05 4.66
N PHE A 49 1.12 -8.21 4.45
CA PHE A 49 0.42 -9.48 4.41
C PHE A 49 -0.09 -9.84 5.80
N LYS A 50 -1.35 -10.29 5.92
CA LYS A 50 -1.97 -10.69 7.19
C LYS A 50 -2.26 -12.18 7.24
N GLU A 51 -2.93 -12.74 6.23
CA GLU A 51 -3.42 -14.12 6.27
C GLU A 51 -3.58 -14.70 4.86
N LEU A 52 -3.38 -16.01 4.74
CA LEU A 52 -3.74 -16.83 3.59
C LEU A 52 -4.76 -17.88 4.04
N ALA A 53 -5.84 -18.05 3.27
CA ALA A 53 -6.77 -19.15 3.40
C ALA A 53 -6.98 -19.83 2.05
N MET A 54 -7.16 -21.14 2.04
CA MET A 54 -7.31 -21.95 0.82
C MET A 54 -8.41 -22.98 0.99
N GLY A 55 -9.00 -23.41 -0.12
CA GLY A 55 -9.95 -24.51 -0.14
C GLY A 55 -11.42 -24.09 -0.18
N GLU A 56 -12.31 -25.07 -0.15
CA GLU A 56 -13.75 -24.88 -0.06
C GLU A 56 -14.35 -25.88 0.94
N PRO A 57 -14.72 -25.45 2.16
CA PRO A 57 -14.67 -24.06 2.65
C PRO A 57 -13.24 -23.53 2.79
N LEU A 58 -13.07 -22.20 2.76
CA LEU A 58 -11.79 -21.53 2.99
C LEU A 58 -11.28 -21.80 4.41
N VAL A 59 -10.08 -22.36 4.52
CA VAL A 59 -9.43 -22.65 5.81
C VAL A 59 -8.09 -21.89 5.85
N PRO A 60 -7.80 -21.17 6.95
CA PRO A 60 -6.49 -20.54 7.13
C PRO A 60 -5.35 -21.55 7.01
N VAL A 61 -4.32 -21.20 6.23
CA VAL A 61 -3.12 -22.01 6.04
C VAL A 61 -1.88 -21.13 6.19
N SER A 62 -0.78 -21.75 6.62
CA SER A 62 0.50 -21.07 6.62
C SER A 62 1.02 -20.97 5.18
N SER A 63 1.42 -19.78 4.74
CA SER A 63 2.18 -19.63 3.51
C SER A 63 3.56 -20.31 3.64
N ASP A 64 4.13 -20.78 2.53
CA ASP A 64 5.52 -21.27 2.51
C ASP A 64 6.49 -20.10 2.80
N SER A 65 6.30 -18.99 2.13
CA SER A 65 7.00 -17.74 2.39
C SER A 65 6.25 -16.53 1.83
N VAL A 66 6.60 -15.34 2.33
CA VAL A 66 6.13 -14.05 1.81
C VAL A 66 7.34 -13.18 1.50
N VAL A 67 7.41 -12.67 0.28
CA VAL A 67 8.46 -11.76 -0.18
C VAL A 67 7.86 -10.39 -0.44
N ILE A 68 8.34 -9.39 0.31
CA ILE A 68 7.89 -8.00 0.13
C ILE A 68 8.56 -7.43 -1.11
N GLU A 69 7.76 -6.79 -1.96
CA GLU A 69 8.19 -6.06 -3.16
C GLU A 69 7.81 -4.58 -3.02
N ASN A 70 8.39 -3.74 -3.88
CA ASN A 70 7.95 -2.35 -3.97
C ASN A 70 6.54 -2.30 -4.57
N GLY A 71 5.57 -1.81 -3.80
CA GLY A 71 4.15 -1.77 -4.19
C GLY A 71 3.46 -3.13 -4.11
N GLY A 72 3.77 -3.94 -3.09
CA GLY A 72 3.06 -5.18 -2.81
C GLY A 72 3.91 -6.30 -2.22
N PHE A 73 3.55 -7.53 -2.53
CA PHE A 73 4.27 -8.73 -2.07
C PHE A 73 3.94 -9.96 -2.91
N VAL A 74 4.76 -10.99 -2.79
CA VAL A 74 4.49 -12.33 -3.32
C VAL A 74 4.23 -13.29 -2.17
N VAL A 75 3.12 -14.00 -2.22
CA VAL A 75 2.82 -15.12 -1.31
C VAL A 75 3.11 -16.42 -2.05
N TYR A 76 3.94 -17.25 -1.47
CA TYR A 76 4.19 -18.61 -1.94
C TYR A 76 3.29 -19.57 -1.18
N LEU A 77 2.55 -20.38 -1.95
CA LEU A 77 1.60 -21.35 -1.40
C LEU A 77 2.33 -22.56 -0.82
N PRO A 78 1.78 -23.20 0.23
CA PRO A 78 2.38 -24.40 0.83
C PRO A 78 2.40 -25.59 -0.14
N GLN A 79 1.46 -25.60 -1.09
CA GLN A 79 1.38 -26.57 -2.18
C GLN A 79 0.80 -25.90 -3.42
N PRO A 80 1.12 -26.38 -4.64
CA PRO A 80 0.55 -25.84 -5.86
C PRO A 80 -0.97 -26.04 -5.90
N LEU A 81 -1.70 -25.02 -6.33
CA LEU A 81 -3.11 -25.14 -6.71
C LEU A 81 -3.22 -25.70 -8.13
N SER A 82 -3.99 -26.78 -8.32
CA SER A 82 -4.24 -27.43 -9.59
C SER A 82 -5.72 -27.77 -9.76
N SER A 83 -6.07 -28.30 -10.94
CA SER A 83 -7.47 -28.66 -11.27
C SER A 83 -8.10 -29.70 -10.32
N ASP A 84 -7.28 -30.50 -9.65
CA ASP A 84 -7.74 -31.58 -8.75
C ASP A 84 -8.08 -31.07 -7.32
N GLU A 85 -7.80 -29.82 -7.04
CA GLU A 85 -8.02 -29.21 -5.72
C GLU A 85 -9.03 -28.04 -5.83
N SER A 86 -9.57 -27.64 -4.68
CA SER A 86 -10.47 -26.48 -4.63
C SER A 86 -9.71 -25.23 -5.09
N PRO A 87 -10.17 -24.57 -6.15
CA PRO A 87 -9.42 -23.51 -6.81
C PRO A 87 -9.49 -22.14 -6.11
N ARG A 88 -10.01 -22.09 -4.88
CA ARG A 88 -10.25 -20.85 -4.17
C ARG A 88 -9.15 -20.54 -3.16
N LEU A 89 -8.68 -19.31 -3.18
CA LEU A 89 -7.79 -18.78 -2.15
C LEU A 89 -8.23 -17.37 -1.74
N ARG A 90 -7.92 -17.00 -0.50
CA ARG A 90 -8.18 -15.69 0.08
C ARG A 90 -6.91 -15.17 0.72
N ILE A 91 -6.55 -13.94 0.40
CA ILE A 91 -5.44 -13.21 1.00
C ILE A 91 -6.00 -11.99 1.73
N ARG A 92 -5.67 -11.84 3.00
CA ARG A 92 -5.92 -10.61 3.76
C ARG A 92 -4.65 -9.80 3.80
N LEU A 93 -4.79 -8.51 3.54
CA LEU A 93 -3.68 -7.56 3.50
C LEU A 93 -4.11 -6.21 4.06
N GLU A 94 -3.14 -5.41 4.43
CA GLU A 94 -3.34 -4.02 4.81
C GLU A 94 -2.49 -3.14 3.90
N THR A 95 -3.07 -2.08 3.37
CA THR A 95 -2.36 -1.07 2.59
C THR A 95 -3.02 0.30 2.75
N THR A 96 -2.36 1.37 2.32
CA THR A 96 -2.87 2.74 2.43
C THR A 96 -3.11 3.31 1.04
N LEU A 97 -4.28 3.90 0.83
CA LEU A 97 -4.60 4.64 -0.38
C LEU A 97 -4.22 6.12 -0.18
N TYR A 98 -3.40 6.67 -1.06
CA TYR A 98 -3.02 8.09 -1.04
C TYR A 98 -3.68 8.91 -2.14
N GLU A 99 -4.25 8.26 -3.15
CA GLU A 99 -4.93 8.86 -4.29
C GLU A 99 -6.46 8.71 -4.19
N ALA A 100 -7.18 9.43 -5.05
CA ALA A 100 -8.65 9.36 -5.09
C ALA A 100 -9.17 7.99 -5.58
N ALA A 101 -8.37 7.24 -6.30
CA ALA A 101 -8.67 5.88 -6.75
C ALA A 101 -7.39 5.10 -7.03
N ALA A 102 -7.43 3.81 -6.77
CA ALA A 102 -6.36 2.88 -7.13
C ALA A 102 -6.92 1.54 -7.62
N THR A 103 -6.07 0.74 -8.23
CA THR A 103 -6.39 -0.64 -8.59
C THR A 103 -5.41 -1.56 -7.88
N LEU A 104 -5.93 -2.52 -7.12
CA LEU A 104 -5.14 -3.61 -6.59
C LEU A 104 -5.05 -4.70 -7.66
N GLY A 105 -3.82 -5.04 -8.04
CA GLY A 105 -3.59 -6.08 -9.04
C GLY A 105 -3.16 -7.40 -8.42
N ALA A 106 -3.35 -8.49 -9.14
CA ALA A 106 -2.73 -9.76 -8.80
C ALA A 106 -2.29 -10.52 -10.04
N GLU A 107 -1.25 -11.31 -9.86
CA GLU A 107 -0.72 -12.26 -10.84
C GLU A 107 -0.52 -13.62 -10.16
N VAL A 108 -0.85 -14.70 -10.85
CA VAL A 108 -0.55 -16.05 -10.41
C VAL A 108 0.53 -16.66 -11.31
N PHE A 109 1.44 -17.43 -10.74
CA PHE A 109 2.54 -18.05 -11.48
C PHE A 109 3.12 -19.28 -10.75
N SER A 110 3.95 -20.04 -11.44
CA SER A 110 4.67 -21.17 -10.86
C SER A 110 6.14 -20.82 -10.60
N ARG A 111 6.63 -21.16 -9.40
CA ARG A 111 8.06 -21.02 -9.01
C ARG A 111 9.00 -21.81 -9.93
N THR A 112 8.51 -22.89 -10.53
CA THR A 112 9.32 -23.71 -11.44
C THR A 112 9.59 -23.03 -12.78
N GLY A 113 9.05 -21.82 -13.00
CA GLY A 113 9.24 -21.02 -14.21
C GLY A 113 8.60 -21.62 -15.46
N ARG A 114 7.70 -22.58 -15.30
CA ARG A 114 6.92 -23.13 -16.41
C ARG A 114 5.66 -22.28 -16.60
N GLY A 115 5.57 -21.62 -17.75
CA GLY A 115 4.48 -20.72 -18.09
C GLY A 115 4.77 -19.24 -17.75
N PHE A 116 3.93 -18.36 -18.27
CA PHE A 116 3.99 -16.93 -18.01
C PHE A 116 3.07 -16.59 -16.82
N PRO A 117 3.38 -15.56 -16.02
CA PRO A 117 2.45 -15.04 -15.03
C PRO A 117 1.11 -14.69 -15.67
N GLN A 118 0.03 -15.11 -15.02
CA GLN A 118 -1.34 -14.83 -15.47
C GLN A 118 -1.93 -13.74 -14.60
N GLN A 119 -2.52 -12.73 -15.23
CA GLN A 119 -3.21 -11.64 -14.56
C GLN A 119 -4.55 -12.14 -13.98
N VAL A 120 -4.80 -11.78 -12.73
CA VAL A 120 -6.12 -11.95 -12.13
C VAL A 120 -7.01 -10.81 -12.60
N VAL A 121 -8.19 -11.16 -13.12
CA VAL A 121 -9.19 -10.20 -13.58
C VAL A 121 -10.34 -10.07 -12.56
N GLY A 122 -11.07 -8.95 -12.60
CA GLY A 122 -12.26 -8.78 -11.76
C GLY A 122 -13.36 -9.76 -12.16
N GLY A 123 -14.09 -10.26 -11.16
CA GLY A 123 -15.20 -11.19 -11.35
C GLY A 123 -15.86 -11.54 -10.02
N ASP A 124 -17.04 -12.15 -10.10
CA ASP A 124 -17.76 -12.66 -8.94
C ASP A 124 -17.13 -13.98 -8.50
N VAL A 125 -16.51 -13.97 -7.33
CA VAL A 125 -15.77 -15.14 -6.82
C VAL A 125 -16.52 -15.88 -5.72
N SER A 126 -17.33 -15.17 -4.93
CA SER A 126 -18.18 -15.75 -3.89
C SER A 126 -19.18 -14.73 -3.33
N ASP A 127 -20.29 -15.22 -2.75
CA ASP A 127 -21.28 -14.40 -2.04
C ASP A 127 -20.71 -13.69 -0.78
N ALA A 128 -19.52 -14.08 -0.34
CA ALA A 128 -18.86 -13.48 0.82
C ALA A 128 -18.06 -12.21 0.45
N ILE A 129 -17.84 -11.96 -0.84
CA ILE A 129 -17.14 -10.77 -1.37
C ILE A 129 -18.15 -9.88 -2.06
N GLY A 130 -18.42 -8.72 -1.48
CA GLY A 130 -19.44 -7.78 -1.95
C GLY A 130 -19.08 -7.02 -3.22
N THR A 131 -17.85 -7.14 -3.74
CA THR A 131 -17.42 -6.48 -4.96
C THR A 131 -16.82 -7.47 -5.97
N ASN A 132 -17.04 -7.21 -7.26
CA ASN A 132 -16.43 -7.96 -8.35
C ASN A 132 -15.30 -7.19 -9.04
N GLN A 133 -14.75 -6.16 -8.39
CA GLN A 133 -13.77 -5.24 -8.96
C GLN A 133 -12.44 -5.28 -8.20
N LEU A 134 -11.37 -4.95 -8.91
CA LEU A 134 -10.04 -4.72 -8.35
C LEU A 134 -9.78 -3.25 -8.00
N ARG A 135 -10.71 -2.37 -8.36
CA ARG A 135 -10.64 -0.94 -8.12
C ARG A 135 -11.09 -0.60 -6.71
N VAL A 136 -10.40 0.35 -6.09
CA VAL A 136 -10.71 0.92 -4.78
C VAL A 136 -10.83 2.43 -4.94
N LEU A 137 -11.80 3.04 -4.29
CA LEU A 137 -12.02 4.48 -4.31
C LEU A 137 -11.77 5.10 -2.92
N ALA A 138 -11.37 6.35 -2.93
CA ALA A 138 -11.34 7.17 -1.73
C ALA A 138 -12.76 7.56 -1.31
N GLN A 139 -13.06 7.49 -0.02
CA GLN A 139 -14.29 8.03 0.53
C GLN A 139 -14.37 9.54 0.29
N SER A 140 -15.53 10.03 -0.16
CA SER A 140 -15.74 11.46 -0.44
C SER A 140 -15.45 12.37 0.76
N SER A 141 -15.68 11.89 1.99
CA SER A 141 -15.40 12.60 3.23
C SER A 141 -13.90 12.82 3.48
N SER A 142 -13.02 12.02 2.89
CA SER A 142 -11.58 12.09 3.06
C SER A 142 -10.85 12.88 1.96
N LEU A 143 -11.56 13.29 0.89
CA LEU A 143 -10.97 14.00 -0.25
C LEU A 143 -10.70 15.50 -0.04
N GLY A 144 -11.04 16.05 1.12
CA GLY A 144 -10.95 17.49 1.40
C GLY A 144 -9.58 18.01 1.83
N SER A 145 -8.62 17.13 2.13
CA SER A 145 -7.29 17.49 2.62
C SER A 145 -6.21 17.02 1.66
N ILE A 146 -5.34 17.94 1.24
CA ILE A 146 -4.15 17.61 0.44
C ILE A 146 -2.98 17.21 1.34
N LEU A 147 -2.93 17.73 2.55
CA LEU A 147 -1.85 17.52 3.51
C LEU A 147 -2.41 16.86 4.79
N SER A 148 -1.77 15.78 5.24
CA SER A 148 -2.12 15.08 6.48
C SER A 148 -0.91 14.53 7.20
N ASN A 149 -1.12 14.05 8.45
CA ASN A 149 -0.08 13.41 9.27
C ASN A 149 1.21 14.23 9.37
N VAL A 150 1.08 15.55 9.57
CA VAL A 150 2.25 16.41 9.76
C VAL A 150 2.80 16.19 11.16
N GLU A 151 3.94 15.53 11.25
CA GLU A 151 4.59 15.19 12.51
C GLU A 151 6.06 15.61 12.50
N VAL A 152 6.53 16.07 13.66
CA VAL A 152 7.92 16.48 13.86
C VAL A 152 8.50 15.70 15.04
N HIS A 153 9.60 14.99 14.82
CA HIS A 153 10.30 14.21 15.83
C HIS A 153 11.81 14.43 15.80
N PRO A 154 12.47 14.58 16.96
CA PRO A 154 11.87 14.78 18.28
C PRO A 154 11.18 16.15 18.36
N ARG A 155 10.23 16.33 19.27
CA ARG A 155 9.56 17.63 19.50
C ARG A 155 10.50 18.69 20.09
N ILE A 156 11.54 18.23 20.76
CA ILE A 156 12.62 19.07 21.32
C ILE A 156 13.90 18.51 20.75
N PHE A 157 14.67 19.33 20.05
CA PHE A 157 15.97 18.94 19.55
C PHE A 157 17.03 19.97 19.95
N THR A 158 18.28 19.51 20.07
CA THR A 158 19.41 20.27 20.57
C THR A 158 20.60 20.03 19.63
N PRO A 159 20.72 20.83 18.54
CA PRO A 159 21.71 20.60 17.49
C PRO A 159 23.11 21.07 17.93
N GLN A 160 23.68 20.38 18.90
CA GLN A 160 25.01 20.72 19.46
C GLN A 160 26.11 19.73 19.08
N GLY A 161 25.78 18.66 18.33
CA GLY A 161 26.72 17.68 17.81
C GLY A 161 27.17 16.62 18.80
N ASP A 162 26.39 16.38 19.87
CA ASP A 162 26.67 15.33 20.86
C ASP A 162 26.09 13.95 20.49
N GLY A 163 25.41 13.87 19.37
CA GLY A 163 24.74 12.66 18.89
C GLY A 163 23.34 12.43 19.48
N VAL A 164 22.83 13.34 20.30
CA VAL A 164 21.52 13.23 20.95
C VAL A 164 20.60 14.36 20.48
N ASN A 165 19.55 14.01 19.75
CA ASN A 165 18.57 14.98 19.22
C ASN A 165 19.20 16.10 18.36
N ASP A 166 20.24 15.80 17.63
CA ASP A 166 20.94 16.77 16.74
C ASP A 166 20.20 17.00 15.42
N VAL A 167 19.23 16.16 15.10
CA VAL A 167 18.45 16.23 13.86
C VAL A 167 16.98 16.07 14.16
N VAL A 168 16.16 16.93 13.58
CA VAL A 168 14.71 16.80 13.59
C VAL A 168 14.22 16.20 12.27
N GLN A 169 13.21 15.34 12.34
CA GLN A 169 12.58 14.73 11.20
C GLN A 169 11.15 15.23 11.07
N LEU A 170 10.80 15.70 9.90
CA LEU A 170 9.45 16.10 9.51
C LEU A 170 8.85 14.99 8.65
N TYR A 171 7.70 14.50 9.04
CA TYR A 171 6.87 13.57 8.27
C TYR A 171 5.59 14.26 7.85
N TYR A 172 5.14 13.97 6.65
CA TYR A 172 3.83 14.41 6.15
C TYR A 172 3.36 13.51 5.01
N ASN A 173 2.04 13.44 4.81
CA ASN A 173 1.44 12.76 3.66
C ASN A 173 0.81 13.77 2.71
N LEU A 174 1.05 13.60 1.43
CA LEU A 174 0.30 14.27 0.36
C LEU A 174 -0.81 13.35 -0.14
N LEU A 175 -2.04 13.84 -0.15
CA LEU A 175 -3.25 13.08 -0.44
C LEU A 175 -3.97 13.63 -1.66
N SER A 176 -4.67 12.72 -2.37
CA SER A 176 -5.64 13.05 -3.42
C SER A 176 -5.10 13.92 -4.57
N ILE A 177 -3.79 13.95 -4.78
CA ILE A 177 -3.17 14.61 -5.93
C ILE A 177 -3.01 13.60 -7.06
N GLN A 178 -3.43 13.97 -8.28
CA GLN A 178 -3.40 13.09 -9.45
C GLN A 178 -2.11 13.20 -10.27
N THR A 179 -1.39 14.30 -10.08
CA THR A 179 -0.11 14.58 -10.74
C THR A 179 0.84 15.19 -9.73
N VAL A 180 2.12 15.12 -9.99
CA VAL A 180 3.12 15.79 -9.16
C VAL A 180 2.78 17.28 -8.98
N VAL A 181 2.93 17.79 -7.77
CA VAL A 181 2.71 19.19 -7.41
C VAL A 181 3.99 19.80 -6.85
N GLU A 182 4.18 21.09 -7.10
CA GLU A 182 5.29 21.82 -6.49
C GLU A 182 5.08 21.93 -4.98
N VAL A 183 6.06 21.46 -4.22
CA VAL A 183 6.05 21.49 -2.76
C VAL A 183 7.23 22.28 -2.26
N GLU A 184 6.97 23.27 -1.41
CA GLU A 184 8.00 23.99 -0.67
C GLU A 184 7.85 23.73 0.82
N VAL A 185 8.94 23.35 1.47
CA VAL A 185 9.02 23.18 2.91
C VAL A 185 10.17 24.03 3.44
N ALA A 186 9.86 24.93 4.35
CA ALA A 186 10.84 25.81 4.94
C ALA A 186 10.64 25.95 6.46
N VAL A 187 11.72 26.25 7.17
CA VAL A 187 11.72 26.55 8.60
C VAL A 187 11.75 28.05 8.79
N TYR A 188 10.88 28.52 9.68
CA TYR A 188 10.78 29.92 10.04
C TYR A 188 11.03 30.09 11.55
N SER A 189 11.62 31.19 11.92
CA SER A 189 11.68 31.64 13.33
C SER A 189 10.32 32.13 13.81
N LEU A 190 10.17 32.32 15.11
CA LEU A 190 8.90 32.78 15.70
C LEU A 190 8.50 34.21 15.26
N ASN A 191 9.45 35.02 14.80
CA ASN A 191 9.20 36.35 14.22
C ASN A 191 8.92 36.31 12.70
N GLY A 192 8.86 35.12 12.09
CA GLY A 192 8.47 34.94 10.69
C GLY A 192 9.62 35.05 9.69
N GLU A 193 10.86 35.12 10.13
CA GLU A 193 12.02 35.08 9.23
C GLU A 193 12.34 33.65 8.80
N ARG A 194 12.51 33.43 7.48
CA ARG A 194 12.89 32.12 6.95
C ARG A 194 14.33 31.80 7.35
N GLN A 195 14.49 30.71 8.07
CA GLN A 195 15.78 30.21 8.52
C GLN A 195 16.40 29.25 7.50
N ARG A 196 15.61 28.34 6.98
CA ARG A 196 16.09 27.32 6.05
C ARG A 196 14.97 26.84 5.11
N GLN A 197 15.29 26.72 3.83
CA GLN A 197 14.49 25.94 2.88
C GLN A 197 14.95 24.48 2.91
N LEU A 198 14.07 23.58 3.35
CA LEU A 198 14.38 22.16 3.47
C LEU A 198 14.14 21.42 2.16
N PHE A 199 13.13 21.86 1.40
CA PHE A 199 12.72 21.22 0.17
C PHE A 199 12.01 22.22 -0.75
N SER A 200 12.22 22.07 -2.07
CA SER A 200 11.49 22.82 -3.10
C SER A 200 11.60 22.07 -4.43
N ASN A 201 10.72 21.10 -4.64
CA ASN A 201 10.66 20.29 -5.86
C ASN A 201 9.25 19.69 -6.00
N PRO A 202 8.89 19.15 -7.19
CA PRO A 202 7.68 18.38 -7.35
C PRO A 202 7.65 17.12 -6.50
N GLN A 203 6.48 16.79 -5.97
CA GLN A 203 6.18 15.55 -5.24
C GLN A 203 4.82 14.97 -5.66
N ASP A 204 4.71 13.64 -5.57
CA ASP A 204 3.50 12.85 -5.79
C ASP A 204 2.74 12.59 -4.49
N ALA A 205 1.54 12.02 -4.61
CA ALA A 205 0.79 11.50 -3.47
C ALA A 205 1.60 10.41 -2.75
N GLY A 206 1.57 10.45 -1.43
CA GLY A 206 2.28 9.47 -0.60
C GLY A 206 2.90 10.05 0.66
N PRO A 207 3.61 9.23 1.42
CA PRO A 207 4.34 9.65 2.61
C PRO A 207 5.69 10.27 2.25
N HIS A 208 5.99 11.40 2.87
CA HIS A 208 7.25 12.11 2.69
C HIS A 208 7.96 12.32 4.01
N ARG A 209 9.29 12.38 3.95
CA ARG A 209 10.15 12.61 5.10
C ARG A 209 11.27 13.58 4.73
N LEU A 210 11.48 14.58 5.57
CA LEU A 210 12.59 15.51 5.50
C LEU A 210 13.37 15.52 6.81
N MET A 211 14.60 16.01 6.75
CA MET A 211 15.48 16.11 7.92
C MET A 211 16.07 17.50 7.99
N TRP A 212 16.22 18.02 9.21
CA TRP A 212 16.89 19.29 9.47
C TRP A 212 17.84 19.18 10.65
N ASP A 213 19.05 19.68 10.48
CA ASP A 213 20.16 19.66 11.44
C ASP A 213 20.26 20.93 12.31
N GLY A 214 19.25 21.80 12.27
CA GLY A 214 19.21 23.05 13.02
C GLY A 214 19.93 24.23 12.36
N ARG A 215 20.62 24.01 11.23
CA ARG A 215 21.39 25.06 10.56
C ARG A 215 20.54 25.90 9.65
N ASP A 216 20.83 27.20 9.62
CA ASP A 216 20.23 28.16 8.70
C ASP A 216 20.81 28.03 7.28
N GLU A 217 20.40 28.94 6.34
CA GLU A 217 20.89 28.99 4.96
C GLU A 217 22.41 29.24 4.87
N THR A 218 23.02 29.85 5.90
CA THR A 218 24.47 30.13 5.97
C THR A 218 25.27 29.00 6.62
N GLY A 219 24.59 27.97 7.15
CA GLY A 219 25.18 26.84 7.87
C GLY A 219 25.46 27.13 9.35
N GLN A 220 24.93 28.23 9.91
CA GLN A 220 25.03 28.55 11.34
C GLN A 220 23.85 27.88 12.09
N LEU A 221 24.11 27.53 13.39
CA LEU A 221 23.11 27.03 14.33
C LEU A 221 22.33 28.20 14.92
#